data_d7d3ea292177f107efc15fd983660883
#
_entry.id   d7d3ea292177f107efc15fd983660883
#
_cell.length_a   1.000
_cell.length_b   1.000
_cell.length_c   1.000
_cell.angle_alpha   90.00
_cell.angle_beta   90.00
_cell.angle_gamma   90.00
#
_symmetry.space_group_name_H-M   'P 1'
#
loop_
_entity.id
_entity.type
_entity.pdbx_description
1 polymer ?
#
loop_
_entity_poly.entity_id
_entity_poly.type
_entity_poly.pdbx_seq_one_letter_code
_entity_poly.pdbx_strand_id
1 'polypeptide(L)'
;CSWTFLYQTKYAVLDGYLLLRFYAGEELAYMMPVGTGDVKPVLEALIEDAEALGAKFRMLGVCVGMKADLEAVMPGRFTFTEDRDYFDYLYLRTDLAALKGKKYQSKRNHINKFKKQYPDYEYRLLTPELVPECLKMEEEWCRANNCDEQMALGAERRSMTFALHHMEELGLTGGVL
;
A
#
# COMPACT_ATOMS: atom_id res chain seq x y z
N CYS A 1 -0.23 1.04 -11.05
CA CYS A 1 0.11 0.96 -9.63
C CYS A 1 1.55 1.44 -9.41
N SER A 2 1.75 2.42 -8.52
CA SER A 2 3.07 3.04 -8.27
C SER A 2 4.12 2.05 -7.73
N TRP A 3 3.69 1.00 -7.02
CA TRP A 3 4.57 -0.04 -6.47
C TRP A 3 4.95 -1.17 -7.46
N THR A 4 4.52 -1.09 -8.72
CA THR A 4 4.83 -2.09 -9.74
C THR A 4 6.35 -2.27 -9.93
N PHE A 5 7.13 -1.21 -9.74
CA PHE A 5 8.59 -1.24 -9.86
C PHE A 5 9.27 -2.17 -8.83
N LEU A 6 8.70 -2.26 -7.62
CA LEU A 6 9.23 -3.13 -6.57
C LEU A 6 8.69 -4.56 -6.70
N TYR A 7 7.38 -4.68 -6.84
CA TYR A 7 6.69 -5.96 -6.74
C TYR A 7 6.50 -6.66 -8.09
N GLN A 8 6.93 -6.06 -9.21
CA GLN A 8 6.75 -6.59 -10.56
C GLN A 8 5.29 -7.00 -10.81
N THR A 9 4.36 -6.19 -10.35
CA THR A 9 2.93 -6.48 -10.34
C THR A 9 2.40 -6.67 -11.75
N LYS A 10 1.69 -7.77 -11.97
CA LYS A 10 0.91 -8.03 -13.18
C LYS A 10 -0.56 -8.10 -12.83
N TYR A 11 -1.42 -7.81 -13.78
CA TYR A 11 -2.87 -7.90 -13.61
C TYR A 11 -3.50 -8.69 -14.73
N ALA A 12 -4.67 -9.23 -14.45
CA ALA A 12 -5.59 -9.82 -15.42
C ALA A 12 -7.03 -9.52 -15.01
N VAL A 13 -7.96 -9.66 -15.94
CA VAL A 13 -9.38 -9.63 -15.65
C VAL A 13 -9.96 -10.96 -16.11
N LEU A 14 -10.64 -11.66 -15.21
CA LEU A 14 -11.28 -12.94 -15.46
C LEU A 14 -12.65 -12.96 -14.78
N ASP A 15 -13.71 -13.25 -15.52
CA ASP A 15 -15.10 -13.41 -15.04
C ASP A 15 -15.58 -12.24 -14.16
N GLY A 16 -15.21 -11.00 -14.52
CA GLY A 16 -15.58 -9.79 -13.77
C GLY A 16 -14.71 -9.51 -12.54
N TYR A 17 -13.65 -10.28 -12.33
CA TYR A 17 -12.68 -10.06 -11.26
C TYR A 17 -11.38 -9.47 -11.78
N LEU A 18 -10.87 -8.45 -11.07
CA LEU A 18 -9.50 -7.99 -11.21
C LEU A 18 -8.59 -8.89 -10.36
N LEU A 19 -7.57 -9.44 -11.00
CA LEU A 19 -6.58 -10.32 -10.43
C LEU A 19 -5.24 -9.61 -10.40
N LEU A 20 -4.53 -9.73 -9.30
CA LEU A 20 -3.19 -9.17 -9.13
C LEU A 20 -2.22 -10.26 -8.71
N ARG A 21 -1.12 -10.36 -9.46
CA ARG A 21 0.03 -11.23 -9.18
C ARG A 21 1.27 -10.37 -9.02
N PHE A 22 2.12 -10.71 -8.05
CA PHE A 22 3.31 -9.93 -7.76
C PHE A 22 4.37 -10.78 -7.04
N TYR A 23 5.56 -10.23 -6.86
CA TYR A 23 6.62 -10.87 -6.09
C TYR A 23 6.79 -10.16 -4.74
N ALA A 24 6.68 -10.90 -3.65
CA ALA A 24 7.03 -10.46 -2.30
C ALA A 24 8.42 -11.01 -1.95
N GLY A 25 9.45 -10.19 -2.19
CA GLY A 25 10.82 -10.70 -2.27
C GLY A 25 11.01 -11.58 -3.51
N GLU A 26 11.43 -12.81 -3.31
CA GLU A 26 11.58 -13.80 -4.40
C GLU A 26 10.35 -14.71 -4.56
N GLU A 27 9.36 -14.59 -3.67
CA GLU A 27 8.19 -15.45 -3.68
C GLU A 27 7.03 -14.87 -4.47
N LEU A 28 6.46 -15.69 -5.37
CA LEU A 28 5.26 -15.36 -6.10
C LEU A 28 4.07 -15.28 -5.14
N ALA A 29 3.27 -14.23 -5.28
CA ALA A 29 2.08 -14.02 -4.46
C ALA A 29 0.93 -13.41 -5.27
N TYR A 30 -0.27 -13.59 -4.77
CA TYR A 30 -1.51 -13.05 -5.31
C TYR A 30 -2.24 -12.22 -4.26
N MET A 31 -3.01 -11.23 -4.72
CA MET A 31 -4.01 -10.57 -3.88
C MET A 31 -5.34 -11.32 -3.98
N MET A 32 -6.20 -11.13 -2.98
CA MET A 32 -7.59 -11.57 -3.09
C MET A 32 -8.23 -10.95 -4.35
N PRO A 33 -8.91 -11.74 -5.22
CA PRO A 33 -9.62 -11.22 -6.38
C PRO A 33 -10.61 -10.12 -6.01
N VAL A 34 -10.65 -9.03 -6.78
CA VAL A 34 -11.54 -7.90 -6.56
C VAL A 34 -12.61 -7.89 -7.66
N GLY A 35 -13.84 -8.17 -7.29
CA GLY A 35 -14.95 -8.28 -8.22
C GLY A 35 -16.21 -8.81 -7.57
N THR A 36 -17.17 -9.23 -8.38
CA THR A 36 -18.44 -9.82 -7.91
C THR A 36 -18.82 -11.01 -8.77
N GLY A 37 -19.42 -12.03 -8.18
CA GLY A 37 -19.83 -13.26 -8.85
C GLY A 37 -19.30 -14.51 -8.16
N ASP A 38 -19.22 -15.62 -8.90
CA ASP A 38 -18.61 -16.84 -8.39
C ASP A 38 -17.08 -16.73 -8.42
N VAL A 39 -16.48 -16.63 -7.24
CA VAL A 39 -15.03 -16.50 -7.11
C VAL A 39 -14.29 -17.83 -7.23
N LYS A 40 -14.99 -18.97 -7.13
CA LYS A 40 -14.34 -20.29 -7.12
C LYS A 40 -13.54 -20.59 -8.40
N PRO A 41 -14.09 -20.44 -9.62
CA PRO A 41 -13.33 -20.66 -10.86
C PRO A 41 -12.12 -19.72 -10.96
N VAL A 42 -12.27 -18.51 -10.45
CA VAL A 42 -11.20 -17.50 -10.47
C VAL A 42 -10.04 -17.92 -9.53
N LEU A 43 -10.34 -18.45 -8.34
CA LEU A 43 -9.34 -18.98 -7.43
C LEU A 43 -8.64 -20.21 -8.01
N GLU A 44 -9.38 -21.10 -8.68
CA GLU A 44 -8.83 -22.27 -9.37
C GLU A 44 -7.84 -21.83 -10.45
N ALA A 45 -8.18 -20.82 -11.26
CA ALA A 45 -7.29 -20.26 -12.29
C ALA A 45 -6.01 -19.63 -11.71
N LEU A 46 -6.10 -18.97 -10.55
CA LEU A 46 -4.90 -18.44 -9.87
C LEU A 46 -3.99 -19.55 -9.32
N ILE A 47 -4.57 -20.65 -8.85
CA ILE A 47 -3.81 -21.82 -8.39
C ILE A 47 -3.09 -22.47 -9.58
N GLU A 48 -3.78 -22.66 -10.69
CA GLU A 48 -3.22 -23.19 -11.94
C GLU A 48 -2.09 -22.29 -12.50
N ASP A 49 -2.26 -20.95 -12.44
CA ASP A 49 -1.21 -20.01 -12.85
C ASP A 49 0.05 -20.15 -11.97
N ALA A 50 -0.10 -20.33 -10.66
CA ALA A 50 1.03 -20.57 -9.78
C ALA A 50 1.74 -21.90 -10.10
N GLU A 51 0.98 -22.97 -10.31
CA GLU A 51 1.50 -24.30 -10.67
C GLU A 51 2.23 -24.27 -12.03
N ALA A 52 1.67 -23.57 -13.02
CA ALA A 52 2.30 -23.40 -14.34
C ALA A 52 3.63 -22.63 -14.27
N LEU A 53 3.79 -21.77 -13.27
CA LEU A 53 5.04 -21.05 -13.00
C LEU A 53 6.00 -21.82 -12.09
N GLY A 54 5.66 -23.03 -11.69
CA GLY A 54 6.47 -23.83 -10.78
C GLY A 54 6.52 -23.29 -9.36
N ALA A 55 5.56 -22.46 -8.96
CA ALA A 55 5.50 -21.80 -7.66
C ALA A 55 4.39 -22.40 -6.78
N LYS A 56 4.60 -22.34 -5.47
CA LYS A 56 3.54 -22.64 -4.51
C LYS A 56 2.53 -21.48 -4.51
N PHE A 57 1.23 -21.81 -4.59
CA PHE A 57 0.19 -20.80 -4.46
C PHE A 57 0.25 -20.11 -3.09
N ARG A 58 0.31 -18.79 -3.09
CA ARG A 58 0.35 -17.95 -1.90
C ARG A 58 -0.48 -16.69 -2.12
N MET A 59 -1.34 -16.38 -1.18
CA MET A 59 -2.13 -15.15 -1.19
C MET A 59 -1.77 -14.29 0.01
N LEU A 60 -1.56 -12.98 -0.20
CA LEU A 60 -1.23 -12.02 0.84
C LEU A 60 -2.38 -11.01 1.02
N GLY A 61 -2.42 -10.36 2.18
CA GLY A 61 -3.43 -9.35 2.49
C GLY A 61 -4.84 -9.91 2.69
N VAL A 62 -4.96 -11.18 3.07
CA VAL A 62 -6.26 -11.82 3.36
C VAL A 62 -6.75 -11.37 4.74
N CYS A 63 -7.78 -10.51 4.79
CA CYS A 63 -8.40 -10.09 6.05
C CYS A 63 -9.39 -11.14 6.58
N VAL A 64 -9.86 -10.94 7.81
CA VAL A 64 -10.74 -11.89 8.51
C VAL A 64 -12.00 -12.23 7.71
N GLY A 65 -12.64 -11.21 7.06
CA GLY A 65 -13.81 -11.44 6.21
C GLY A 65 -13.47 -12.28 4.99
N MET A 66 -12.40 -11.94 4.27
CA MET A 66 -11.92 -12.68 3.10
C MET A 66 -11.56 -14.14 3.44
N LYS A 67 -10.99 -14.37 4.64
CA LYS A 67 -10.73 -15.74 5.11
C LYS A 67 -12.02 -16.55 5.21
N ALA A 68 -13.07 -15.96 5.79
CA ALA A 68 -14.36 -16.64 5.92
C ALA A 68 -14.96 -16.97 4.53
N ASP A 69 -14.85 -16.05 3.57
CA ASP A 69 -15.31 -16.26 2.20
C ASP A 69 -14.52 -17.40 1.50
N LEU A 70 -13.20 -17.41 1.65
CA LEU A 70 -12.35 -18.48 1.11
C LEU A 70 -12.68 -19.86 1.70
N GLU A 71 -12.90 -19.94 3.02
CA GLU A 71 -13.30 -21.18 3.69
C GLU A 71 -14.69 -21.66 3.26
N ALA A 72 -15.62 -20.72 2.99
CA ALA A 72 -16.95 -21.07 2.49
C ALA A 72 -16.92 -21.63 1.06
N VAL A 73 -16.07 -21.07 0.19
CA VAL A 73 -15.96 -21.43 -1.24
C VAL A 73 -15.10 -22.68 -1.45
N MET A 74 -14.00 -22.82 -0.72
CA MET A 74 -13.03 -23.92 -0.85
C MET A 74 -12.64 -24.46 0.54
N PRO A 75 -13.52 -25.17 1.24
CA PRO A 75 -13.29 -25.60 2.63
C PRO A 75 -12.02 -26.45 2.79
N GLY A 76 -11.18 -26.09 3.75
CA GLY A 76 -9.96 -26.84 4.09
C GLY A 76 -8.86 -26.80 3.01
N ARG A 77 -9.04 -26.02 1.94
CA ARG A 77 -8.06 -25.94 0.84
C ARG A 77 -6.84 -25.10 1.21
N PHE A 78 -7.00 -24.11 2.08
CA PHE A 78 -5.98 -23.13 2.44
C PHE A 78 -5.52 -23.26 3.88
N THR A 79 -4.25 -22.99 4.11
CA THR A 79 -3.71 -22.77 5.45
C THR A 79 -3.48 -21.28 5.63
N PHE A 80 -3.96 -20.71 6.74
CA PHE A 80 -3.85 -19.28 7.04
C PHE A 80 -2.83 -19.06 8.15
N THR A 81 -1.94 -18.11 7.92
CA THR A 81 -0.97 -17.65 8.94
C THR A 81 -1.22 -16.17 9.19
N GLU A 82 -1.49 -15.83 10.44
CA GLU A 82 -1.63 -14.44 10.86
C GLU A 82 -0.25 -13.80 10.99
N ASP A 83 -0.11 -12.63 10.40
CA ASP A 83 1.13 -11.83 10.48
C ASP A 83 0.81 -10.44 11.03
N ARG A 84 1.22 -10.21 12.29
CA ARG A 84 0.95 -8.98 13.03
C ARG A 84 1.60 -7.74 12.43
N ASP A 85 2.70 -7.89 11.71
CA ASP A 85 3.45 -6.78 11.12
C ASP A 85 2.69 -6.12 9.96
N TYR A 86 1.74 -6.86 9.37
CA TYR A 86 0.86 -6.35 8.30
C TYR A 86 -0.50 -5.82 8.79
N PHE A 87 -0.70 -5.67 10.09
CA PHE A 87 -1.96 -5.14 10.61
C PHE A 87 -2.04 -3.63 10.49
N ASP A 88 -3.18 -3.15 9.99
CA ASP A 88 -3.45 -1.72 9.90
C ASP A 88 -3.79 -1.12 11.27
N TYR A 89 -3.38 0.13 11.47
CA TYR A 89 -3.80 0.93 12.61
C TYR A 89 -5.11 1.63 12.31
N LEU A 90 -6.17 1.24 12.99
CA LEU A 90 -7.49 1.85 12.84
C LEU A 90 -7.74 2.92 13.90
N TYR A 91 -8.10 4.12 13.45
CA TYR A 91 -8.44 5.26 14.30
C TYR A 91 -9.77 5.88 13.87
N LEU A 92 -10.54 6.35 14.84
CA LEU A 92 -11.66 7.22 14.54
C LEU A 92 -11.12 8.58 14.05
N ARG A 93 -11.66 9.10 12.95
CA ARG A 93 -11.30 10.43 12.44
C ARG A 93 -11.46 11.51 13.50
N THR A 94 -12.55 11.46 14.27
CA THR A 94 -12.84 12.40 15.37
C THR A 94 -11.79 12.37 16.47
N ASP A 95 -11.26 11.19 16.79
CA ASP A 95 -10.19 11.02 17.78
C ASP A 95 -8.90 11.67 17.31
N LEU A 96 -8.50 11.42 16.05
CA LEU A 96 -7.29 12.01 15.47
C LEU A 96 -7.39 13.52 15.28
N ALA A 97 -8.57 14.02 14.91
CA ALA A 97 -8.79 15.47 14.77
C ALA A 97 -8.73 16.20 16.13
N ALA A 98 -9.29 15.60 17.18
CA ALA A 98 -9.35 16.22 18.50
C ALA A 98 -8.11 15.91 19.37
N LEU A 99 -7.48 14.78 19.19
CA LEU A 99 -6.35 14.24 19.97
C LEU A 99 -6.58 14.34 21.51
N LYS A 100 -7.82 14.14 21.98
CA LYS A 100 -8.18 14.26 23.38
C LYS A 100 -7.68 13.07 24.21
N GLY A 101 -7.33 13.33 25.46
CA GLY A 101 -6.97 12.32 26.45
C GLY A 101 -5.50 11.93 26.47
N LYS A 102 -5.15 11.14 27.51
CA LYS A 102 -3.75 10.74 27.81
C LYS A 102 -3.13 9.91 26.68
N LYS A 103 -3.91 9.04 26.02
CA LYS A 103 -3.42 8.17 24.93
C LYS A 103 -2.82 8.95 23.75
N TYR A 104 -3.23 10.21 23.54
CA TYR A 104 -2.72 11.05 22.46
C TYR A 104 -1.72 12.12 22.92
N GLN A 105 -1.25 12.09 24.17
CA GLN A 105 -0.31 13.08 24.69
C GLN A 105 0.96 13.18 23.86
N SER A 106 1.55 12.05 23.50
CA SER A 106 2.76 12.01 22.66
C SER A 106 2.52 12.68 21.29
N LYS A 107 1.40 12.38 20.63
CA LYS A 107 1.06 13.01 19.33
C LYS A 107 0.92 14.54 19.46
N ARG A 108 0.23 15.02 20.51
CA ARG A 108 0.13 16.47 20.77
C ARG A 108 1.52 17.10 21.02
N ASN A 109 2.37 16.43 21.75
CA ASN A 109 3.74 16.93 22.04
C ASN A 109 4.54 17.08 20.74
N HIS A 110 4.46 16.11 19.81
CA HIS A 110 5.12 16.18 18.50
C HIS A 110 4.59 17.36 17.67
N ILE A 111 3.27 17.52 17.61
CA ILE A 111 2.62 18.63 16.89
C ILE A 111 3.04 19.99 17.49
N ASN A 112 3.03 20.10 18.82
CA ASN A 112 3.42 21.35 19.48
C ASN A 112 4.90 21.67 19.26
N LYS A 113 5.78 20.65 19.26
CA LYS A 113 7.20 20.82 18.94
C LYS A 113 7.38 21.32 17.51
N PHE A 114 6.69 20.72 16.55
CA PHE A 114 6.71 21.14 15.14
C PHE A 114 6.25 22.60 15.00
N LYS A 115 5.08 22.94 15.55
CA LYS A 115 4.54 24.32 15.50
C LYS A 115 5.46 25.36 16.14
N LYS A 116 6.20 24.97 17.19
CA LYS A 116 7.17 25.85 17.83
C LYS A 116 8.41 26.06 16.95
N GLN A 117 8.85 25.01 16.27
CA GLN A 117 10.04 25.04 15.41
C GLN A 117 9.79 25.74 14.08
N TYR A 118 8.57 25.59 13.55
CA TYR A 118 8.14 26.13 12.25
C TYR A 118 6.84 26.93 12.44
N PRO A 119 6.88 28.14 13.04
CA PRO A 119 5.67 28.89 13.35
C PRO A 119 4.91 29.36 12.11
N ASP A 120 5.60 29.56 11.00
CA ASP A 120 5.09 30.08 9.74
C ASP A 120 4.78 28.97 8.73
N TYR A 121 4.61 27.70 9.20
CA TYR A 121 4.25 26.60 8.31
C TYR A 121 2.89 26.84 7.66
N GLU A 122 2.77 26.45 6.41
CA GLU A 122 1.51 26.48 5.67
C GLU A 122 1.19 25.08 5.16
N TYR A 123 -0.09 24.71 5.23
CA TYR A 123 -0.60 23.55 4.54
C TYR A 123 -1.25 23.98 3.23
N ARG A 124 -0.80 23.41 2.11
CA ARG A 124 -1.37 23.64 0.79
C ARG A 124 -1.81 22.32 0.16
N LEU A 125 -2.85 22.38 -0.67
CA LEU A 125 -3.16 21.27 -1.55
C LEU A 125 -2.02 21.09 -2.55
N LEU A 126 -1.66 19.85 -2.80
CA LEU A 126 -0.65 19.51 -3.79
C LEU A 126 -1.23 19.77 -5.19
N THR A 127 -0.54 20.58 -5.96
CA THR A 127 -0.84 20.87 -7.35
C THR A 127 0.34 20.51 -8.24
N PRO A 128 0.17 20.38 -9.58
CA PRO A 128 1.28 20.08 -10.49
C PRO A 128 2.46 21.05 -10.37
N GLU A 129 2.20 22.32 -10.05
CA GLU A 129 3.23 23.35 -9.92
C GLU A 129 4.14 23.11 -8.69
N LEU A 130 3.63 22.41 -7.64
CA LEU A 130 4.39 22.10 -6.43
C LEU A 130 5.18 20.79 -6.55
N VAL A 131 4.91 19.98 -7.59
CA VAL A 131 5.61 18.69 -7.79
C VAL A 131 7.14 18.84 -7.84
N PRO A 132 7.72 19.83 -8.54
CA PRO A 132 9.18 19.99 -8.56
C PRO A 132 9.78 20.24 -7.17
N GLU A 133 9.09 21.00 -6.30
CA GLU A 133 9.53 21.26 -4.94
C GLU A 133 9.45 20.00 -4.07
N CYS A 134 8.38 19.21 -4.23
CA CYS A 134 8.24 17.92 -3.53
C CYS A 134 9.34 16.94 -3.93
N LEU A 135 9.66 16.84 -5.23
CA LEU A 135 10.73 15.97 -5.72
C LEU A 135 12.10 16.42 -5.24
N LYS A 136 12.34 17.72 -5.15
CA LYS A 136 13.59 18.25 -4.58
C LYS A 136 13.72 17.92 -3.10
N MET A 137 12.67 18.11 -2.32
CA MET A 137 12.64 17.74 -0.90
C MET A 137 12.91 16.25 -0.72
N GLU A 138 12.28 15.41 -1.53
CA GLU A 138 12.49 13.97 -1.50
C GLU A 138 13.92 13.58 -1.86
N GLU A 139 14.52 14.24 -2.84
CA GLU A 139 15.92 14.01 -3.20
C GLU A 139 16.88 14.37 -2.04
N GLU A 140 16.63 15.48 -1.35
CA GLU A 140 17.41 15.91 -0.18
C GLU A 140 17.25 14.89 0.98
N TRP A 141 16.02 14.42 1.21
CA TRP A 141 15.74 13.40 2.22
C TRP A 141 16.42 12.07 1.87
N CYS A 142 16.34 11.65 0.63
CA CYS A 142 16.95 10.42 0.13
C CYS A 142 18.48 10.46 0.25
N ARG A 143 19.09 11.61 -0.04
CA ARG A 143 20.54 11.80 0.14
C ARG A 143 20.94 11.69 1.60
N ALA A 144 20.12 12.26 2.51
CA ALA A 144 20.37 12.18 3.95
C ALA A 144 20.17 10.77 4.55
N ASN A 145 19.39 9.91 3.89
CA ASN A 145 19.04 8.56 4.37
C ASN A 145 19.64 7.42 3.53
N ASN A 146 20.58 7.71 2.62
CA ASN A 146 21.24 6.74 1.75
C ASN A 146 20.26 5.82 1.02
N CYS A 147 19.23 6.38 0.37
CA CYS A 147 18.20 5.59 -0.33
C CYS A 147 18.78 4.65 -1.41
N ASP A 148 19.87 5.05 -2.05
CA ASP A 148 20.51 4.25 -3.11
C ASP A 148 21.12 2.94 -2.58
N GLU A 149 21.43 2.89 -1.28
CA GLU A 149 21.95 1.69 -0.62
C GLU A 149 20.83 0.79 -0.08
N GLN A 150 19.58 1.27 -0.06
CA GLN A 150 18.42 0.59 0.50
C GLN A 150 17.36 0.33 -0.59
N MET A 151 17.27 -0.91 -1.06
CA MET A 151 16.35 -1.29 -2.15
C MET A 151 14.90 -0.81 -1.91
N ALA A 152 14.39 -0.94 -0.68
CA ALA A 152 13.03 -0.54 -0.34
C ALA A 152 12.82 0.98 -0.49
N LEU A 153 13.74 1.79 0.03
CA LEU A 153 13.67 3.26 -0.07
C LEU A 153 13.84 3.74 -1.52
N GLY A 154 14.73 3.11 -2.29
CA GLY A 154 14.88 3.41 -3.71
C GLY A 154 13.64 3.06 -4.54
N ALA A 155 12.93 1.98 -4.17
CA ALA A 155 11.65 1.62 -4.81
C ALA A 155 10.53 2.58 -4.42
N GLU A 156 10.46 2.98 -3.15
CA GLU A 156 9.51 3.98 -2.66
C GLU A 156 9.69 5.33 -3.38
N ARG A 157 10.92 5.80 -3.50
CA ARG A 157 11.26 7.00 -4.27
C ARG A 157 10.73 6.93 -5.71
N ARG A 158 11.00 5.84 -6.43
CA ARG A 158 10.50 5.66 -7.80
C ARG A 158 8.99 5.67 -7.85
N SER A 159 8.32 5.00 -6.89
CA SER A 159 6.87 4.95 -6.81
C SER A 159 6.25 6.31 -6.56
N MET A 160 6.83 7.09 -5.64
CA MET A 160 6.39 8.45 -5.34
C MET A 160 6.63 9.40 -6.52
N THR A 161 7.81 9.36 -7.13
CA THR A 161 8.13 10.16 -8.32
C THR A 161 7.15 9.88 -9.45
N PHE A 162 6.87 8.60 -9.72
CA PHE A 162 5.88 8.21 -10.72
C PHE A 162 4.48 8.74 -10.38
N ALA A 163 4.04 8.57 -9.13
CA ALA A 163 2.73 9.03 -8.69
C ALA A 163 2.58 10.55 -8.80
N LEU A 164 3.59 11.32 -8.44
CA LEU A 164 3.60 12.78 -8.53
C LEU A 164 3.53 13.28 -9.99
N HIS A 165 4.24 12.63 -10.91
CA HIS A 165 4.19 13.00 -12.33
C HIS A 165 2.88 12.62 -13.03
N HIS A 166 2.13 11.66 -12.50
CA HIS A 166 0.90 11.14 -13.08
C HIS A 166 -0.34 11.39 -12.20
N MET A 167 -0.30 12.45 -11.37
CA MET A 167 -1.36 12.71 -10.40
C MET A 167 -2.75 12.82 -11.03
N GLU A 168 -2.87 13.55 -12.13
CA GLU A 168 -4.16 13.76 -12.81
C GLU A 168 -4.68 12.46 -13.41
N GLU A 169 -3.83 11.71 -14.11
CA GLU A 169 -4.17 10.43 -14.75
C GLU A 169 -4.59 9.37 -13.72
N LEU A 170 -3.95 9.38 -12.55
CA LEU A 170 -4.23 8.46 -11.45
C LEU A 170 -5.35 8.94 -10.51
N GLY A 171 -5.90 10.15 -10.73
CA GLY A 171 -6.89 10.76 -9.87
C GLY A 171 -6.41 10.98 -8.44
N LEU A 172 -5.12 11.27 -8.25
CA LEU A 172 -4.52 11.44 -6.93
C LEU A 172 -4.75 12.85 -6.40
N THR A 173 -4.95 12.94 -5.10
CA THR A 173 -4.99 14.19 -4.35
C THR A 173 -4.01 14.11 -3.19
N GLY A 174 -3.39 15.23 -2.86
CA GLY A 174 -2.40 15.29 -1.79
C GLY A 174 -2.35 16.65 -1.12
N GLY A 175 -1.49 16.74 -0.12
CA GLY A 175 -1.18 18.00 0.54
C GLY A 175 0.29 18.08 0.91
N VAL A 176 0.80 19.29 0.97
CA VAL A 176 2.18 19.61 1.37
C VAL A 176 2.18 20.58 2.54
N LEU A 177 3.20 20.47 3.36
CA LEU A 177 3.52 21.38 4.47
C LEU A 177 4.81 22.10 4.16
#